data_e88608a2feafea0f6c8f8feeba132c7b
#
_entry.id   e88608a2feafea0f6c8f8feeba132c7b
#
_cell.length_a   1.000
_cell.length_b   1.000
_cell.length_c   1.000
_cell.angle_alpha   90.00
_cell.angle_beta   90.00
_cell.angle_gamma   90.00
#
_symmetry.space_group_name_H-M   'P 1'
#
loop_
_entity.id
_entity.type
_entity.pdbx_description
1 polymer ?
#
loop_
_entity_poly.entity_id
_entity_poly.type
_entity_poly.pdbx_seq_one_letter_code
_entity_poly.pdbx_strand_id
1 'polypeptide(L)'
;IILSNQLINSLKNFQKGLLSFFGYVNKENKNVEMLDDKYEDEFGNMAKIVNENILKTKKTIDSDNKFLEQINEVVEVVKNGYLNKRLEEKVESQSMEKLRIHINEMLYSLQLRICTNVNDISYALEKYSKLDFTHRMKGCNSGVTVGLNNLADIINSMLVENKSNGLTLDVSSGILLNNVDILNKNSNEAAAALEETAAAVEEISSN
;
A
#
# COMPACT_ATOMS: atom_id res chain seq x y z
N ILE A 1 -43.13 56.77 21.57
CA ILE A 1 -41.70 56.97 21.19
C ILE A 1 -40.83 56.00 21.95
N ILE A 2 -40.98 55.75 23.27
CA ILE A 2 -40.12 54.85 24.08
C ILE A 2 -40.29 53.39 23.65
N LEU A 3 -41.50 52.87 23.49
CA LEU A 3 -41.81 51.51 23.02
C LEU A 3 -41.27 51.24 21.61
N SER A 4 -41.37 52.24 20.72
CA SER A 4 -40.87 52.12 19.34
C SER A 4 -39.35 52.00 19.29
N ASN A 5 -38.61 52.74 20.14
CA ASN A 5 -37.14 52.67 20.21
C ASN A 5 -36.66 51.34 20.84
N GLN A 6 -37.39 50.83 21.81
CA GLN A 6 -37.06 49.51 22.42
C GLN A 6 -37.25 48.39 21.40
N LEU A 7 -38.31 48.35 20.65
CA LEU A 7 -38.58 47.41 19.57
C LEU A 7 -37.50 47.47 18.48
N ILE A 8 -37.10 48.66 18.06
CA ILE A 8 -36.08 48.86 17.04
C ILE A 8 -34.70 48.34 17.53
N ASN A 9 -34.37 48.56 18.80
CA ASN A 9 -33.13 48.08 19.37
C ASN A 9 -33.08 46.53 19.50
N SER A 10 -34.19 45.91 19.94
CA SER A 10 -34.30 44.42 19.99
C SER A 10 -34.18 43.83 18.60
N LEU A 11 -34.83 44.39 17.60
CA LEU A 11 -34.71 43.94 16.21
C LEU A 11 -33.30 44.09 15.65
N LYS A 12 -32.61 45.20 15.91
CA LYS A 12 -31.20 45.41 15.50
C LYS A 12 -30.27 44.41 16.14
N ASN A 13 -30.42 44.12 17.45
CA ASN A 13 -29.61 43.17 18.18
C ASN A 13 -29.82 41.74 17.65
N PHE A 14 -31.08 41.36 17.39
CA PHE A 14 -31.44 40.10 16.77
C PHE A 14 -30.80 39.93 15.38
N GLN A 15 -30.94 40.97 14.53
CA GLN A 15 -30.31 41.00 13.20
C GLN A 15 -28.81 40.86 13.27
N LYS A 16 -28.11 41.57 14.20
CA LYS A 16 -26.66 41.46 14.38
C LYS A 16 -26.26 40.04 14.78
N GLY A 17 -26.96 39.41 15.72
CA GLY A 17 -26.69 38.03 16.14
C GLY A 17 -26.90 37.03 14.99
N LEU A 18 -27.97 37.17 14.19
CA LEU A 18 -28.16 36.32 13.01
C LEU A 18 -27.06 36.49 11.95
N LEU A 19 -26.63 37.72 11.69
CA LEU A 19 -25.51 37.96 10.76
C LEU A 19 -24.19 37.35 11.28
N SER A 20 -23.92 37.44 12.58
CA SER A 20 -22.78 36.77 13.20
C SER A 20 -22.84 35.24 13.03
N PHE A 21 -24.03 34.66 13.24
CA PHE A 21 -24.25 33.24 13.04
C PHE A 21 -24.03 32.79 11.58
N PHE A 22 -24.61 33.52 10.63
CA PHE A 22 -24.44 33.22 9.21
C PHE A 22 -22.96 33.37 8.78
N GLY A 23 -22.24 34.41 9.26
CA GLY A 23 -20.81 34.57 9.02
C GLY A 23 -19.99 33.39 9.59
N TYR A 24 -20.38 32.84 10.74
CA TYR A 24 -19.78 31.63 11.29
C TYR A 24 -20.07 30.40 10.43
N VAL A 25 -21.30 30.18 10.01
CA VAL A 25 -21.68 29.03 9.15
C VAL A 25 -20.97 29.09 7.79
N ASN A 26 -20.84 30.30 7.23
CA ASN A 26 -20.14 30.55 5.96
C ASN A 26 -18.60 30.54 6.11
N LYS A 27 -18.07 30.30 7.33
CA LYS A 27 -16.61 30.34 7.65
C LYS A 27 -15.96 31.72 7.45
N GLU A 28 -16.74 32.77 7.44
CA GLU A 28 -16.25 34.15 7.42
C GLU A 28 -15.76 34.59 8.80
N ASN A 29 -16.41 34.07 9.86
CA ASN A 29 -16.10 34.32 11.26
C ASN A 29 -15.64 33.01 11.95
N LYS A 30 -14.61 33.11 12.84
CA LYS A 30 -14.17 31.96 13.65
C LYS A 30 -15.05 31.66 14.85
N ASN A 31 -15.79 32.66 15.33
CA ASN A 31 -16.64 32.58 16.51
C ASN A 31 -18.04 33.09 16.17
N VAL A 32 -19.03 32.55 16.86
CA VAL A 32 -20.43 33.01 16.83
C VAL A 32 -20.77 33.64 18.15
N GLU A 33 -21.39 34.82 18.10
CA GLU A 33 -21.98 35.46 19.27
C GLU A 33 -23.42 34.97 19.44
N MET A 34 -23.77 34.65 20.71
CA MET A 34 -25.16 34.32 21.06
C MET A 34 -26.04 35.54 21.00
N LEU A 35 -27.29 35.34 20.65
CA LEU A 35 -28.31 36.40 20.70
C LEU A 35 -28.68 36.69 22.16
N ASP A 36 -29.04 37.92 22.46
CA ASP A 36 -29.57 38.32 23.78
C ASP A 36 -30.96 37.73 24.01
N ASP A 37 -31.10 36.76 24.88
CA ASP A 37 -32.31 36.02 25.18
C ASP A 37 -32.90 36.31 26.57
N LYS A 38 -32.46 37.44 27.18
CA LYS A 38 -32.88 37.84 28.54
C LYS A 38 -34.29 38.38 28.63
N TYR A 39 -34.85 38.77 27.50
CA TYR A 39 -36.19 39.36 27.45
C TYR A 39 -37.26 38.25 27.45
N GLU A 40 -38.37 38.49 28.23
CA GLU A 40 -39.51 37.57 28.29
C GLU A 40 -40.59 37.94 27.25
N ASP A 41 -40.18 38.48 26.12
CA ASP A 41 -41.04 38.84 24.99
C ASP A 41 -40.83 37.88 23.80
N GLU A 42 -41.49 38.14 22.68
CA GLU A 42 -41.39 37.35 21.46
C GLU A 42 -39.97 37.31 20.90
N PHE A 43 -39.19 38.40 21.04
CA PHE A 43 -37.79 38.45 20.58
C PHE A 43 -36.88 37.62 21.46
N GLY A 44 -37.07 37.61 22.79
CA GLY A 44 -36.31 36.76 23.69
C GLY A 44 -36.61 35.28 23.43
N ASN A 45 -37.85 34.90 23.17
CA ASN A 45 -38.23 33.54 22.80
C ASN A 45 -37.60 33.13 21.46
N MET A 46 -37.62 33.99 20.45
CA MET A 46 -36.93 33.74 19.17
C MET A 46 -35.45 33.62 19.36
N ALA A 47 -34.81 34.45 20.20
CA ALA A 47 -33.38 34.38 20.51
C ALA A 47 -33.01 33.06 21.17
N LYS A 48 -33.82 32.51 22.10
CA LYS A 48 -33.61 31.20 22.71
C LYS A 48 -33.59 30.08 21.66
N ILE A 49 -34.61 30.04 20.78
CA ILE A 49 -34.69 29.03 19.72
C ILE A 49 -33.50 29.13 18.78
N VAL A 50 -33.08 30.33 18.40
CA VAL A 50 -31.92 30.55 17.53
C VAL A 50 -30.63 30.13 18.25
N ASN A 51 -30.46 30.49 19.52
CA ASN A 51 -29.29 30.08 20.33
C ASN A 51 -29.17 28.57 20.45
N GLU A 52 -30.25 27.84 20.65
CA GLU A 52 -30.26 26.37 20.64
C GLU A 52 -29.76 25.81 19.30
N ASN A 53 -30.23 26.39 18.18
CA ASN A 53 -29.80 26.00 16.85
C ASN A 53 -28.32 26.39 16.59
N ILE A 54 -27.85 27.53 17.09
CA ILE A 54 -26.44 27.94 17.04
C ILE A 54 -25.57 26.92 17.74
N LEU A 55 -25.92 26.51 18.97
CA LEU A 55 -25.18 25.52 19.74
C LEU A 55 -25.12 24.16 19.03
N LYS A 56 -26.25 23.72 18.50
CA LYS A 56 -26.32 22.45 17.74
C LYS A 56 -25.45 22.51 16.49
N THR A 57 -25.55 23.60 15.70
CA THR A 57 -24.75 23.77 14.48
C THR A 57 -23.28 23.87 14.80
N LYS A 58 -22.90 24.63 15.85
CA LYS A 58 -21.52 24.72 16.30
C LYS A 58 -20.95 23.35 16.66
N LYS A 59 -21.68 22.56 17.44
CA LYS A 59 -21.29 21.20 17.82
C LYS A 59 -21.07 20.30 16.59
N THR A 60 -21.94 20.39 15.59
CA THR A 60 -21.78 19.65 14.33
C THR A 60 -20.54 20.09 13.56
N ILE A 61 -20.33 21.40 13.41
CA ILE A 61 -19.14 21.95 12.72
C ILE A 61 -17.84 21.55 13.43
N ASP A 62 -17.81 21.63 14.77
CA ASP A 62 -16.64 21.24 15.57
C ASP A 62 -16.35 19.73 15.44
N SER A 63 -17.41 18.91 15.41
CA SER A 63 -17.30 17.47 15.15
C SER A 63 -16.76 17.18 13.75
N ASP A 64 -17.28 17.86 12.74
CA ASP A 64 -16.83 17.68 11.35
C ASP A 64 -15.36 18.11 11.17
N ASN A 65 -14.92 19.21 11.83
CA ASN A 65 -13.53 19.64 11.80
C ASN A 65 -12.58 18.62 12.44
N LYS A 66 -12.95 18.07 13.60
CA LYS A 66 -12.15 16.97 14.23
C LYS A 66 -12.07 15.74 13.34
N PHE A 67 -13.16 15.42 12.66
CA PHE A 67 -13.16 14.31 11.70
C PHE A 67 -12.20 14.55 10.53
N LEU A 68 -12.16 15.78 10.00
CA LEU A 68 -11.21 16.16 8.95
C LEU A 68 -9.74 16.06 9.44
N GLU A 69 -9.47 16.43 10.69
CA GLU A 69 -8.14 16.24 11.30
C GLU A 69 -7.77 14.76 11.37
N GLN A 70 -8.68 13.89 11.81
CA GLN A 70 -8.45 12.44 11.82
C GLN A 70 -8.24 11.87 10.41
N ILE A 71 -8.98 12.35 9.40
CA ILE A 71 -8.74 11.95 8.01
C ILE A 71 -7.29 12.30 7.60
N ASN A 72 -6.81 13.49 7.93
CA ASN A 72 -5.44 13.90 7.62
C ASN A 72 -4.40 12.99 8.30
N GLU A 73 -4.61 12.62 9.56
CA GLU A 73 -3.75 11.65 10.26
C GLU A 73 -3.75 10.28 9.57
N VAL A 74 -4.93 9.76 9.18
CA VAL A 74 -5.03 8.48 8.46
C VAL A 74 -4.32 8.55 7.11
N VAL A 75 -4.51 9.65 6.38
CA VAL A 75 -3.85 9.88 5.08
C VAL A 75 -2.32 9.89 5.23
N GLU A 76 -1.77 10.54 6.25
CA GLU A 76 -0.32 10.54 6.49
C GLU A 76 0.21 9.14 6.83
N VAL A 77 -0.51 8.35 7.62
CA VAL A 77 -0.15 6.96 7.92
C VAL A 77 -0.17 6.10 6.64
N VAL A 78 -1.19 6.27 5.78
CA VAL A 78 -1.29 5.57 4.49
C VAL A 78 -0.18 5.98 3.53
N LYS A 79 0.17 7.26 3.43
CA LYS A 79 1.31 7.76 2.64
C LYS A 79 2.63 7.12 3.07
N ASN A 80 2.79 6.85 4.35
CA ASN A 80 3.96 6.15 4.91
C ASN A 80 3.92 4.63 4.70
N GLY A 81 2.92 4.12 3.96
CA GLY A 81 2.79 2.71 3.59
C GLY A 81 2.07 1.83 4.60
N TYR A 82 1.39 2.38 5.60
CA TYR A 82 0.66 1.60 6.61
C TYR A 82 -0.85 1.69 6.42
N LEU A 83 -1.54 0.54 6.39
CA LEU A 83 -2.98 0.42 6.14
C LEU A 83 -3.79 0.03 7.39
N ASN A 84 -3.21 0.12 8.59
CA ASN A 84 -3.83 -0.32 9.85
C ASN A 84 -4.56 0.79 10.63
N LYS A 85 -4.33 2.06 10.30
CA LYS A 85 -5.02 3.18 10.97
C LYS A 85 -6.48 3.23 10.52
N ARG A 86 -7.37 3.58 11.46
CA ARG A 86 -8.82 3.72 11.23
C ARG A 86 -9.32 5.05 11.78
N LEU A 87 -10.43 5.50 11.23
CA LEU A 87 -11.22 6.61 11.76
C LEU A 87 -12.09 6.05 12.90
N GLU A 88 -11.79 6.40 14.14
CA GLU A 88 -12.38 5.76 15.33
C GLU A 88 -13.60 6.53 15.85
N GLU A 89 -13.53 7.87 15.87
CA GLU A 89 -14.59 8.69 16.43
C GLU A 89 -15.82 8.74 15.51
N LYS A 90 -16.99 8.55 16.11
CA LYS A 90 -18.27 8.74 15.43
C LYS A 90 -18.52 10.22 15.18
N VAL A 91 -19.14 10.53 14.05
CA VAL A 91 -19.46 11.89 13.64
C VAL A 91 -20.97 12.11 13.74
N GLU A 92 -21.39 13.32 14.18
CA GLU A 92 -22.82 13.63 14.33
C GLU A 92 -23.53 13.81 12.98
N SER A 93 -22.82 14.30 11.97
CA SER A 93 -23.32 14.41 10.61
C SER A 93 -23.49 13.03 9.97
N GLN A 94 -24.71 12.68 9.58
CA GLN A 94 -25.01 11.40 8.93
C GLN A 94 -24.17 11.17 7.65
N SER A 95 -23.90 12.22 6.91
CA SER A 95 -23.09 12.15 5.69
C SER A 95 -21.63 11.83 6.01
N MET A 96 -21.07 12.47 7.04
CA MET A 96 -19.68 12.22 7.48
C MET A 96 -19.53 10.85 8.14
N GLU A 97 -20.54 10.37 8.87
CA GLU A 97 -20.54 9.03 9.44
C GLU A 97 -20.53 7.95 8.35
N LYS A 98 -21.30 8.12 7.27
CA LYS A 98 -21.23 7.23 6.11
C LYS A 98 -19.84 7.27 5.45
N LEU A 99 -19.25 8.45 5.30
CA LEU A 99 -17.89 8.60 4.77
C LEU A 99 -16.86 7.88 5.65
N ARG A 100 -16.96 8.01 6.98
CA ARG A 100 -16.12 7.30 7.95
C ARG A 100 -16.17 5.77 7.73
N ILE A 101 -17.37 5.23 7.60
CA ILE A 101 -17.58 3.80 7.38
C ILE A 101 -16.94 3.38 6.06
N HIS A 102 -17.20 4.08 4.97
CA HIS A 102 -16.67 3.73 3.65
C HIS A 102 -15.15 3.83 3.58
N ILE A 103 -14.53 4.84 4.22
CA ILE A 103 -13.06 4.94 4.30
C ILE A 103 -12.49 3.74 5.06
N ASN A 104 -13.08 3.37 6.19
CA ASN A 104 -12.63 2.23 6.99
C ASN A 104 -12.80 0.90 6.24
N GLU A 105 -13.88 0.70 5.51
CA GLU A 105 -14.13 -0.47 4.66
C GLU A 105 -13.11 -0.55 3.52
N MET A 106 -12.83 0.58 2.87
CA MET A 106 -11.79 0.66 1.83
C MET A 106 -10.42 0.28 2.38
N LEU A 107 -10.00 0.86 3.51
CA LEU A 107 -8.73 0.55 4.15
C LEU A 107 -8.64 -0.92 4.57
N TYR A 108 -9.72 -1.48 5.11
CA TYR A 108 -9.80 -2.90 5.46
C TYR A 108 -9.65 -3.79 4.22
N SER A 109 -10.34 -3.47 3.14
CA SER A 109 -10.25 -4.21 1.88
C SER A 109 -8.85 -4.15 1.27
N LEU A 110 -8.19 -2.99 1.34
CA LEU A 110 -6.80 -2.83 0.90
C LEU A 110 -5.86 -3.66 1.77
N GLN A 111 -6.01 -3.61 3.09
CA GLN A 111 -5.19 -4.39 4.03
C GLN A 111 -5.28 -5.89 3.78
N LEU A 112 -6.47 -6.43 3.51
CA LEU A 112 -6.67 -7.84 3.19
C LEU A 112 -6.02 -8.25 1.87
N ARG A 113 -6.02 -7.38 0.86
CA ARG A 113 -5.53 -7.69 -0.49
C ARG A 113 -4.04 -7.45 -0.64
N ILE A 114 -3.50 -6.43 0.01
CA ILE A 114 -2.12 -5.97 -0.18
C ILE A 114 -1.24 -6.36 1.01
N CYS A 115 -1.56 -5.96 2.20
CA CYS A 115 -0.97 -6.21 3.51
C CYS A 115 -1.13 -4.99 4.42
N THR A 116 -0.75 -5.14 5.70
CA THR A 116 -0.77 -4.03 6.66
C THR A 116 0.31 -2.99 6.35
N ASN A 117 1.49 -3.44 5.93
CA ASN A 117 2.64 -2.60 5.60
C ASN A 117 3.05 -2.83 4.13
N VAL A 118 2.77 -1.86 3.28
CA VAL A 118 3.10 -1.91 1.84
C VAL A 118 4.61 -1.84 1.60
N ASN A 119 5.38 -1.27 2.54
CA ASN A 119 6.83 -1.17 2.41
C ASN A 119 7.52 -2.54 2.41
N ASP A 120 6.91 -3.57 3.03
CA ASP A 120 7.45 -4.93 3.01
C ASP A 120 7.46 -5.51 1.59
N ILE A 121 6.47 -5.15 0.76
CA ILE A 121 6.43 -5.51 -0.66
C ILE A 121 7.59 -4.85 -1.42
N SER A 122 7.77 -3.54 -1.21
CA SER A 122 8.86 -2.79 -1.84
C SER A 122 10.22 -3.35 -1.45
N TYR A 123 10.40 -3.72 -0.19
CA TYR A 123 11.63 -4.35 0.30
C TYR A 123 11.86 -5.73 -0.34
N ALA A 124 10.84 -6.57 -0.43
CA ALA A 124 10.94 -7.87 -1.10
C ALA A 124 11.33 -7.71 -2.57
N LEU A 125 10.68 -6.79 -3.29
CA LEU A 125 10.99 -6.48 -4.69
C LEU A 125 12.42 -5.93 -4.85
N GLU A 126 12.91 -5.11 -3.92
CA GLU A 126 14.30 -4.66 -3.92
C GLU A 126 15.29 -5.83 -3.77
N LYS A 127 15.00 -6.79 -2.90
CA LYS A 127 15.79 -8.02 -2.78
C LYS A 127 15.81 -8.81 -4.08
N TYR A 128 14.66 -9.03 -4.68
CA TYR A 128 14.52 -9.78 -5.94
C TYR A 128 15.22 -9.07 -7.11
N SER A 129 15.21 -7.74 -7.16
CA SER A 129 15.96 -6.97 -8.17
C SER A 129 17.47 -7.15 -8.07
N LYS A 130 17.97 -7.50 -6.88
CA LYS A 130 19.36 -7.85 -6.61
C LYS A 130 19.66 -9.35 -6.73
N LEU A 131 18.71 -10.10 -7.34
CA LEU A 131 18.78 -11.56 -7.51
C LEU A 131 18.78 -12.37 -6.19
N ASP A 132 18.39 -11.75 -5.08
CA ASP A 132 18.19 -12.44 -3.79
C ASP A 132 16.75 -12.93 -3.67
N PHE A 133 16.49 -14.13 -4.20
CA PHE A 133 15.19 -14.80 -4.13
C PHE A 133 15.03 -15.67 -2.88
N THR A 134 15.88 -15.53 -1.88
CA THR A 134 15.76 -16.25 -0.60
C THR A 134 14.83 -15.53 0.37
N HIS A 135 14.62 -14.22 0.19
CA HIS A 135 13.75 -13.42 1.05
C HIS A 135 12.29 -13.87 0.94
N ARG A 136 11.60 -13.95 2.09
CA ARG A 136 10.15 -14.22 2.18
C ARG A 136 9.49 -13.19 3.07
N MET A 137 8.37 -12.66 2.59
CA MET A 137 7.51 -11.80 3.39
C MET A 137 6.79 -12.63 4.46
N LYS A 138 6.81 -12.15 5.71
CA LYS A 138 6.21 -12.81 6.87
C LYS A 138 5.11 -11.95 7.49
N GLY A 139 4.19 -12.58 8.22
CA GLY A 139 3.16 -11.86 9.00
C GLY A 139 1.99 -11.33 8.18
N CYS A 140 1.90 -11.67 6.89
CA CYS A 140 0.79 -11.29 6.03
C CYS A 140 0.45 -12.44 5.06
N ASN A 141 -0.84 -12.76 4.96
CA ASN A 141 -1.37 -13.79 4.05
C ASN A 141 -2.25 -13.17 2.96
N SER A 142 -1.93 -11.96 2.49
CA SER A 142 -2.62 -11.35 1.37
C SER A 142 -2.31 -12.08 0.05
N GLY A 143 -3.20 -11.95 -0.94
CA GLY A 143 -2.96 -12.54 -2.26
C GLY A 143 -1.65 -12.08 -2.90
N VAL A 144 -1.26 -10.81 -2.71
CA VAL A 144 0.00 -10.25 -3.22
C VAL A 144 1.20 -10.89 -2.52
N THR A 145 1.18 -11.00 -1.19
CA THR A 145 2.28 -11.59 -0.41
C THR A 145 2.49 -13.07 -0.75
N VAL A 146 1.40 -13.83 -0.80
CA VAL A 146 1.45 -15.26 -1.19
C VAL A 146 1.99 -15.40 -2.61
N GLY A 147 1.50 -14.58 -3.55
CA GLY A 147 1.96 -14.59 -4.94
C GLY A 147 3.45 -14.27 -5.07
N LEU A 148 3.96 -13.26 -4.37
CA LEU A 148 5.38 -12.90 -4.38
C LEU A 148 6.27 -13.98 -3.75
N ASN A 149 5.85 -14.57 -2.63
CA ASN A 149 6.58 -15.66 -2.01
C ASN A 149 6.64 -16.90 -2.93
N ASN A 150 5.52 -17.27 -3.55
CA ASN A 150 5.48 -18.38 -4.52
C ASN A 150 6.37 -18.10 -5.74
N LEU A 151 6.35 -16.87 -6.26
CA LEU A 151 7.23 -16.47 -7.36
C LEU A 151 8.71 -16.64 -6.98
N ALA A 152 9.09 -16.19 -5.79
CA ALA A 152 10.46 -16.36 -5.30
C ALA A 152 10.85 -17.83 -5.10
N ASP A 153 9.91 -18.70 -4.65
CA ASP A 153 10.14 -20.15 -4.52
C ASP A 153 10.39 -20.78 -5.89
N ILE A 154 9.58 -20.45 -6.90
CA ILE A 154 9.72 -20.96 -8.26
C ILE A 154 11.06 -20.55 -8.86
N ILE A 155 11.43 -19.26 -8.75
CA ILE A 155 12.68 -18.75 -9.29
C ILE A 155 13.87 -19.40 -8.58
N ASN A 156 13.83 -19.51 -7.26
CA ASN A 156 14.90 -20.15 -6.48
C ASN A 156 15.09 -21.61 -6.86
N SER A 157 13.99 -22.36 -7.02
CA SER A 157 14.04 -23.77 -7.47
C SER A 157 14.64 -23.88 -8.87
N MET A 158 14.24 -23.01 -9.81
CA MET A 158 14.79 -22.97 -11.16
C MET A 158 16.30 -22.67 -11.17
N LEU A 159 16.76 -21.74 -10.34
CA LEU A 159 18.18 -21.41 -10.22
C LEU A 159 19.01 -22.59 -9.66
N VAL A 160 18.47 -23.30 -8.67
CA VAL A 160 19.12 -24.52 -8.11
C VAL A 160 19.20 -25.62 -9.16
N GLU A 161 18.13 -25.85 -9.91
CA GLU A 161 18.11 -26.85 -10.99
C GLU A 161 19.09 -26.48 -12.12
N ASN A 162 19.09 -25.21 -12.56
CA ASN A 162 20.03 -24.74 -13.58
C ASN A 162 21.50 -24.92 -13.13
N LYS A 163 21.80 -24.64 -11.87
CA LYS A 163 23.13 -24.89 -11.29
C LYS A 163 23.50 -26.39 -11.34
N SER A 164 22.55 -27.25 -10.98
CA SER A 164 22.76 -28.72 -11.03
C SER A 164 23.03 -29.21 -12.47
N ASN A 165 22.21 -28.69 -13.42
CA ASN A 165 22.36 -29.02 -14.84
C ASN A 165 23.72 -28.53 -15.38
N GLY A 166 24.16 -27.33 -14.98
CA GLY A 166 25.47 -26.79 -15.34
C GLY A 166 26.61 -27.67 -14.83
N LEU A 167 26.55 -28.13 -13.57
CA LEU A 167 27.56 -29.06 -13.00
C LEU A 167 27.57 -30.42 -13.72
N THR A 168 26.42 -30.96 -14.07
CA THR A 168 26.30 -32.20 -14.83
C THR A 168 26.91 -32.07 -16.22
N LEU A 169 26.68 -30.94 -16.87
CA LEU A 169 27.26 -30.64 -18.19
C LEU A 169 28.78 -30.52 -18.14
N ASP A 170 29.33 -29.89 -17.10
CA ASP A 170 30.76 -29.77 -16.87
C ASP A 170 31.43 -31.15 -16.70
N VAL A 171 30.86 -32.03 -15.86
CA VAL A 171 31.32 -33.41 -15.68
C VAL A 171 31.22 -34.19 -16.99
N SER A 172 30.13 -34.08 -17.72
CA SER A 172 29.92 -34.77 -19.01
C SER A 172 30.95 -34.34 -20.07
N SER A 173 31.27 -33.03 -20.10
CA SER A 173 32.28 -32.49 -21.00
C SER A 173 33.67 -33.03 -20.66
N GLY A 174 34.01 -33.15 -19.37
CA GLY A 174 35.27 -33.78 -18.93
C GLY A 174 35.38 -35.26 -19.36
N ILE A 175 34.29 -36.01 -19.23
CA ILE A 175 34.27 -37.42 -19.70
C ILE A 175 34.42 -37.46 -21.23
N LEU A 176 33.79 -36.60 -21.97
CA LEU A 176 33.87 -36.54 -23.43
C LEU A 176 35.31 -36.24 -23.88
N LEU A 177 35.99 -35.28 -23.27
CA LEU A 177 37.38 -34.95 -23.55
C LEU A 177 38.31 -36.15 -23.30
N ASN A 178 38.15 -36.83 -22.18
CA ASN A 178 38.91 -38.04 -21.88
C ASN A 178 38.67 -39.17 -22.91
N ASN A 179 37.43 -39.35 -23.35
CA ASN A 179 37.09 -40.33 -24.38
C ASN A 179 37.73 -39.97 -25.74
N VAL A 180 37.79 -38.68 -26.10
CA VAL A 180 38.49 -38.20 -27.30
C VAL A 180 39.98 -38.50 -27.23
N ASP A 181 40.64 -38.30 -26.08
CA ASP A 181 42.05 -38.59 -25.88
C ASP A 181 42.33 -40.12 -26.00
N ILE A 182 41.48 -40.96 -25.41
CA ILE A 182 41.58 -42.41 -25.55
C ILE A 182 41.40 -42.83 -27.02
N LEU A 183 40.39 -42.23 -27.73
CA LEU A 183 40.16 -42.52 -29.12
C LEU A 183 41.36 -42.14 -30.01
N ASN A 184 41.97 -40.99 -29.77
CA ASN A 184 43.19 -40.56 -30.47
C ASN A 184 44.35 -41.55 -30.24
N LYS A 185 44.57 -41.99 -28.99
CA LYS A 185 45.56 -42.98 -28.66
C LYS A 185 45.32 -44.31 -29.40
N ASN A 186 44.10 -44.82 -29.31
CA ASN A 186 43.75 -46.09 -30.00
C ASN A 186 43.88 -45.98 -31.52
N SER A 187 43.54 -44.80 -32.12
CA SER A 187 43.71 -44.56 -33.55
C SER A 187 45.18 -44.57 -33.96
N ASN A 188 46.04 -43.95 -33.16
CA ASN A 188 47.51 -44.00 -33.43
C ASN A 188 48.10 -45.39 -33.30
N GLU A 189 47.65 -46.16 -32.28
CA GLU A 189 48.07 -47.57 -32.11
C GLU A 189 47.58 -48.43 -33.28
N ALA A 190 46.35 -48.23 -33.74
CA ALA A 190 45.81 -48.95 -34.90
C ALA A 190 46.56 -48.60 -36.19
N ALA A 191 46.90 -47.30 -36.40
CA ALA A 191 47.71 -46.88 -37.54
C ALA A 191 49.13 -47.54 -37.55
N ALA A 192 49.81 -47.59 -36.40
CA ALA A 192 51.08 -48.23 -36.27
C ALA A 192 50.98 -49.75 -36.55
N ALA A 193 49.94 -50.44 -36.03
CA ALA A 193 49.70 -51.84 -36.33
C ALA A 193 49.44 -52.18 -37.80
N LEU A 194 48.72 -51.22 -38.49
CA LEU A 194 48.49 -51.32 -39.94
C LEU A 194 49.76 -51.13 -40.73
N GLU A 195 50.66 -50.20 -40.34
CA GLU A 195 51.99 -50.04 -40.99
C GLU A 195 52.82 -51.27 -40.82
N GLU A 196 52.92 -51.89 -39.63
CA GLU A 196 53.59 -53.09 -39.36
C GLU A 196 53.04 -54.28 -40.17
N THR A 197 51.73 -54.36 -40.27
CA THR A 197 51.07 -55.41 -41.10
C THR A 197 51.36 -55.21 -42.58
N ALA A 198 51.37 -53.98 -43.08
CA ALA A 198 51.73 -53.71 -44.46
C ALA A 198 53.18 -54.06 -44.78
N ALA A 199 54.11 -53.74 -43.90
CA ALA A 199 55.52 -54.13 -44.03
C ALA A 199 55.69 -55.64 -44.08
N ALA A 200 55.02 -56.38 -43.22
CA ALA A 200 55.05 -57.84 -43.20
C ALA A 200 54.45 -58.46 -44.47
N VAL A 201 53.40 -57.87 -45.05
CA VAL A 201 52.78 -58.29 -46.34
C VAL A 201 53.77 -58.06 -47.50
N GLU A 202 54.47 -56.89 -47.50
CA GLU A 202 55.50 -56.62 -48.52
C GLU A 202 56.64 -57.59 -48.44
N GLU A 203 57.13 -57.94 -47.23
CA GLU A 203 58.19 -58.91 -47.08
C GLU A 203 57.74 -60.28 -47.58
N ILE A 204 56.55 -60.77 -47.26
CA ILE A 204 56.02 -62.03 -47.75
C ILE A 204 55.83 -61.99 -49.29
N SER A 205 55.50 -60.87 -49.89
CA SER A 205 55.27 -60.79 -51.35
C SER A 205 56.55 -60.68 -52.16
N SER A 206 57.70 -60.41 -51.51
CA SER A 206 59.01 -60.28 -52.14
C SER A 206 59.91 -61.52 -52.09
N ASN A 207 59.41 -62.53 -51.36
CA ASN A 207 59.96 -63.88 -51.31
C ASN A 207 59.22 -64.82 -52.26
#